data_37af818713fefe37c4c1baea7d8a7665
#
_entry.id   37af818713fefe37c4c1baea7d8a7665
#
_cell.length_a   1.000
_cell.length_b   1.000
_cell.length_c   1.000
_cell.angle_alpha   90.00
_cell.angle_beta   90.00
_cell.angle_gamma   90.00
#
_symmetry.space_group_name_H-M   'P 1'
#
loop_
_entity.id
_entity.type
_entity.pdbx_description
1 polymer ?
#
loop_
_entity_poly.entity_id
_entity_poly.type
_entity_poly.pdbx_seq_one_letter_code
_entity_poly.pdbx_strand_id
1 'polypeptide(L)'
;MLVLQLLPSLHREEEKGRLSSLRSFVADTDQQGVVLASENPFFLSFGLQGVREAFTVCSMRFVLVLATSRPINDSRVYNPKTRNNLRRMINMENVIFWWLLCFPGYGVVYAAKIRNPDAPHIILVMADDQGWGDVGYNAHPFVKTPALDAMAEEGLVLDRFYAGAPVCSPTRASVMTGRNAIRGKVTNHGRYLRPHEQTIAETLKEAGYVTGIFGKVHLGSGQPDSPCNPTGMGFDEWVIGLNFFDNDPYLSRNGKVEHFKGKGSVILMDEALQFLKKHHGGDQPMFTVIWFPSPHDPHREIPEGPVLYDGKPRAGYFREITLLDQQLGRLRGEIRKMGIAENTVLWYCSDNGGLVKESSGGREKKGSIYEGGLRVPAIVEWPARELKGRTSVPVMTSDMYPTLLAMAGVEQAPPHPLDGVDVSEVLSGKVLKRGKPMGFWHQFQPGQSTWSDRILKEIMAKQQAGASLPHDPSRMKKDVDEFPQFPEEATTGHAAWNDWPWKLHRINGSQFELYDLSDDPMESRDLADDPEHAERLARMKTELDAWMRSVVRSLNGQDYQKE
;
A
#
# COMPACT_ATOMS: atom_id res chain seq x y z
N MET A 1 -0.20 -29.37 -7.39
CA MET A 1 -0.80 -30.52 -6.63
C MET A 1 -2.04 -29.97 -5.94
N LEU A 2 -3.20 -30.21 -6.47
CA LEU A 2 -4.47 -29.74 -5.90
C LEU A 2 -4.92 -30.78 -4.87
N VAL A 3 -4.83 -30.46 -3.58
CA VAL A 3 -5.41 -31.31 -2.52
C VAL A 3 -6.86 -30.88 -2.35
N LEU A 4 -7.79 -31.72 -2.84
CA LEU A 4 -9.21 -31.56 -2.57
C LEU A 4 -9.49 -31.90 -1.11
N GLN A 5 -9.72 -30.91 -0.26
CA GLN A 5 -10.28 -31.12 1.08
C GLN A 5 -11.79 -31.40 0.98
N LEU A 6 -12.14 -32.59 0.54
CA LEU A 6 -13.52 -33.10 0.57
C LEU A 6 -13.73 -34.20 1.66
N LEU A 7 -12.72 -34.38 2.51
CA LEU A 7 -12.68 -35.51 3.45
C LEU A 7 -13.81 -35.58 4.49
N PRO A 8 -14.36 -34.49 5.05
CA PRO A 8 -15.40 -34.68 6.08
C PRO A 8 -16.77 -35.02 5.56
N SER A 9 -17.10 -34.69 4.31
CA SER A 9 -18.42 -34.97 3.74
C SER A 9 -18.49 -36.34 3.06
N LEU A 10 -17.40 -36.85 2.54
CA LEU A 10 -17.31 -38.20 1.97
C LEU A 10 -17.34 -39.28 3.05
N HIS A 11 -16.72 -39.02 4.21
CA HIS A 11 -16.71 -39.97 5.33
C HIS A 11 -18.12 -40.25 5.93
N ARG A 12 -19.03 -39.27 5.89
CA ARG A 12 -20.42 -39.45 6.35
C ARG A 12 -21.30 -40.22 5.38
N GLU A 13 -20.97 -40.28 4.11
CA GLU A 13 -21.71 -41.05 3.12
C GLU A 13 -21.20 -42.50 3.05
N GLU A 14 -19.92 -42.75 3.38
CA GLU A 14 -19.37 -44.11 3.54
C GLU A 14 -20.05 -44.88 4.67
N GLU A 15 -20.36 -44.22 5.78
CA GLU A 15 -21.13 -44.84 6.89
C GLU A 15 -22.57 -45.25 6.50
N LYS A 16 -23.09 -44.71 5.40
CA LYS A 16 -24.44 -45.06 4.91
C LYS A 16 -24.45 -46.10 3.78
N GLY A 17 -23.31 -46.70 3.44
CA GLY A 17 -23.23 -47.81 2.49
C GLY A 17 -23.60 -47.49 1.04
N ARG A 18 -23.58 -46.23 0.62
CA ARG A 18 -23.97 -45.79 -0.73
C ARG A 18 -22.85 -45.42 -1.69
N LEU A 19 -21.60 -45.46 -1.24
CA LEU A 19 -20.42 -45.04 -2.04
C LEU A 19 -19.24 -46.00 -1.85
N SER A 20 -19.48 -47.31 -1.96
CA SER A 20 -18.40 -48.31 -1.83
C SER A 20 -17.47 -48.42 -3.05
N SER A 21 -17.60 -47.58 -4.07
CA SER A 21 -16.85 -47.71 -5.36
C SER A 21 -15.87 -46.56 -5.67
N LEU A 22 -15.60 -45.66 -4.71
CA LEU A 22 -14.67 -44.57 -4.93
C LEU A 22 -13.47 -44.68 -3.98
N ARG A 23 -12.44 -45.38 -4.39
CA ARG A 23 -11.14 -45.37 -3.70
C ARG A 23 -10.09 -44.68 -4.56
N SER A 24 -9.50 -43.66 -3.97
CA SER A 24 -8.33 -42.89 -4.40
C SER A 24 -8.38 -42.22 -5.82
N PHE A 25 -8.32 -40.90 -5.81
CA PHE A 25 -8.04 -40.10 -6.98
C PHE A 25 -6.54 -39.87 -7.07
N VAL A 26 -5.91 -40.28 -8.14
CA VAL A 26 -4.54 -39.87 -8.49
C VAL A 26 -4.65 -39.05 -9.76
N ALA A 27 -4.29 -37.79 -9.68
CA ALA A 27 -4.11 -36.95 -10.86
C ALA A 27 -2.67 -37.13 -11.32
N ASP A 28 -2.49 -37.81 -12.44
CA ASP A 28 -1.21 -37.83 -13.13
C ASP A 28 -1.17 -36.64 -14.08
N THR A 29 -0.24 -35.73 -13.84
CA THR A 29 -0.13 -34.46 -14.56
C THR A 29 0.87 -34.51 -15.72
N ASP A 30 1.43 -35.66 -16.01
CA ASP A 30 2.32 -35.81 -17.16
C ASP A 30 1.53 -36.14 -18.42
N GLN A 31 1.39 -35.10 -19.22
CA GLN A 31 0.89 -35.07 -20.61
C GLN A 31 -0.62 -35.18 -20.84
N GLN A 32 -1.21 -34.01 -21.10
CA GLN A 32 -2.39 -33.85 -21.96
C GLN A 32 -3.70 -34.49 -21.53
N GLY A 33 -4.19 -34.13 -20.35
CA GLY A 33 -5.55 -34.45 -19.93
C GLY A 33 -5.65 -34.95 -18.50
N VAL A 34 -6.80 -34.76 -17.88
CA VAL A 34 -7.11 -35.33 -16.57
C VAL A 34 -7.79 -36.68 -16.80
N VAL A 35 -7.23 -37.75 -16.27
CA VAL A 35 -7.87 -39.08 -16.24
C VAL A 35 -8.46 -39.30 -14.86
N LEU A 36 -9.78 -39.50 -14.80
CA LEU A 36 -10.47 -39.92 -13.60
C LEU A 36 -10.68 -41.45 -13.70
N ALA A 37 -10.04 -42.22 -12.79
CA ALA A 37 -10.25 -43.66 -12.71
C ALA A 37 -11.28 -43.98 -11.64
N SER A 38 -12.31 -44.73 -12.01
CA SER A 38 -13.23 -45.40 -11.08
C SER A 38 -13.10 -46.91 -11.22
N GLU A 39 -13.30 -47.65 -10.14
CA GLU A 39 -13.22 -49.12 -10.15
C GLU A 39 -14.33 -49.81 -10.99
N ASN A 40 -15.25 -49.06 -11.56
CA ASN A 40 -16.22 -49.55 -12.54
C ASN A 40 -15.75 -49.27 -13.97
N PRO A 41 -15.98 -50.14 -14.96
CA PRO A 41 -15.30 -50.16 -16.26
C PRO A 41 -15.66 -49.00 -17.24
N PHE A 42 -16.06 -47.86 -16.74
CA PHE A 42 -16.26 -46.67 -17.56
C PHE A 42 -15.10 -45.68 -17.36
N PHE A 43 -14.16 -45.73 -18.26
CA PHE A 43 -13.11 -44.70 -18.34
C PHE A 43 -13.71 -43.44 -18.95
N LEU A 44 -13.64 -42.34 -18.19
CA LEU A 44 -13.94 -41.00 -18.72
C LEU A 44 -12.61 -40.27 -18.97
N SER A 45 -12.18 -40.28 -20.21
CA SER A 45 -11.05 -39.47 -20.69
C SER A 45 -11.60 -38.14 -21.21
N PHE A 46 -11.13 -37.02 -20.65
CA PHE A 46 -11.51 -35.70 -21.10
C PHE A 46 -10.36 -35.03 -21.84
N GLY A 47 -10.39 -35.11 -23.17
CA GLY A 47 -9.73 -34.13 -24.03
C GLY A 47 -10.65 -32.93 -24.29
N LEU A 48 -10.12 -31.85 -24.85
CA LEU A 48 -10.91 -30.67 -25.21
C LEU A 48 -12.15 -30.96 -26.07
N GLN A 49 -12.22 -32.12 -26.72
CA GLN A 49 -13.33 -32.57 -27.55
C GLN A 49 -14.42 -33.28 -26.73
N GLY A 50 -14.07 -33.91 -25.59
CA GLY A 50 -15.02 -34.67 -24.74
C GLY A 50 -15.89 -33.82 -23.82
N VAL A 51 -15.59 -32.56 -23.62
CA VAL A 51 -16.34 -31.67 -22.73
C VAL A 51 -17.78 -31.48 -23.22
N ARG A 52 -18.03 -31.43 -24.54
CA ARG A 52 -19.39 -31.31 -25.10
C ARG A 52 -20.23 -32.57 -24.91
N GLU A 53 -19.63 -33.73 -25.00
CA GLU A 53 -20.33 -35.02 -24.87
C GLU A 53 -20.59 -35.37 -23.39
N ALA A 54 -19.69 -34.96 -22.48
CA ALA A 54 -19.90 -35.11 -21.03
C ALA A 54 -21.13 -34.33 -20.53
N PHE A 55 -21.48 -33.20 -21.16
CA PHE A 55 -22.69 -32.44 -20.83
C PHE A 55 -23.97 -33.18 -21.19
N THR A 56 -23.95 -34.08 -22.15
CA THR A 56 -25.14 -34.79 -22.64
C THR A 56 -25.35 -36.12 -21.90
N VAL A 57 -24.31 -36.75 -21.37
CA VAL A 57 -24.36 -38.08 -20.74
C VAL A 57 -24.43 -38.03 -19.22
N CYS A 58 -23.91 -36.97 -18.62
CA CYS A 58 -23.95 -36.82 -17.18
C CYS A 58 -25.07 -35.86 -16.78
N SER A 59 -26.25 -36.40 -16.51
CA SER A 59 -27.27 -35.65 -15.81
C SER A 59 -26.70 -35.30 -14.43
N MET A 60 -25.90 -34.25 -14.41
CA MET A 60 -25.37 -33.54 -13.27
C MET A 60 -24.62 -34.33 -12.21
N ARG A 61 -23.36 -34.03 -12.07
CA ARG A 61 -22.85 -33.81 -10.70
C ARG A 61 -21.51 -33.08 -10.65
N PHE A 62 -20.65 -33.15 -11.69
CA PHE A 62 -19.40 -32.40 -11.65
C PHE A 62 -18.91 -32.08 -13.07
N VAL A 63 -18.54 -30.85 -13.34
CA VAL A 63 -17.73 -30.45 -14.50
C VAL A 63 -16.48 -29.75 -13.97
N LEU A 64 -15.30 -30.29 -14.27
CA LEU A 64 -14.03 -29.69 -13.95
C LEU A 64 -13.42 -29.17 -15.26
N VAL A 65 -13.19 -27.87 -15.36
CA VAL A 65 -12.47 -27.26 -16.47
C VAL A 65 -11.10 -26.81 -15.98
N LEU A 66 -10.04 -27.36 -16.53
CA LEU A 66 -8.67 -26.94 -16.29
C LEU A 66 -8.18 -26.15 -17.52
N ALA A 67 -7.91 -24.87 -17.33
CA ALA A 67 -7.21 -24.07 -18.33
C ALA A 67 -5.70 -24.12 -18.05
N THR A 68 -4.90 -24.58 -19.01
CA THR A 68 -3.44 -24.54 -18.94
C THR A 68 -2.91 -23.34 -19.71
N SER A 69 -2.01 -22.60 -19.13
CA SER A 69 -1.40 -21.39 -19.68
C SER A 69 -0.30 -21.62 -20.72
N ARG A 70 -0.20 -22.81 -21.35
CA ARG A 70 0.78 -23.06 -22.41
C ARG A 70 0.14 -23.07 -23.79
N PRO A 71 0.75 -22.41 -24.79
CA PRO A 71 0.23 -22.44 -26.15
C PRO A 71 0.37 -23.84 -26.74
N ILE A 72 -0.74 -24.41 -27.20
CA ILE A 72 -0.77 -25.69 -27.91
C ILE A 72 -0.31 -25.43 -29.33
N ASN A 73 0.88 -25.90 -29.63
CA ASN A 73 1.51 -25.77 -30.94
C ASN A 73 1.46 -27.12 -31.74
N ASP A 74 0.28 -27.73 -31.85
CA ASP A 74 0.09 -28.87 -32.73
C ASP A 74 -0.94 -28.53 -33.82
N SER A 75 -0.44 -28.41 -35.06
CA SER A 75 -1.20 -28.00 -36.24
C SER A 75 -2.19 -29.03 -36.76
N ARG A 76 -2.32 -30.20 -36.14
CA ARG A 76 -3.14 -31.32 -36.61
C ARG A 76 -4.53 -31.44 -35.98
N VAL A 77 -4.88 -30.59 -35.02
CA VAL A 77 -6.12 -30.76 -34.25
C VAL A 77 -7.09 -29.59 -34.39
N TYR A 78 -6.83 -28.54 -35.19
CA TYR A 78 -7.63 -27.33 -35.20
C TYR A 78 -8.33 -26.98 -36.51
N ASN A 79 -9.66 -26.88 -36.47
CA ASN A 79 -10.48 -26.25 -37.50
C ASN A 79 -10.53 -24.72 -37.28
N PRO A 80 -10.32 -23.87 -38.32
CA PRO A 80 -10.27 -22.40 -38.18
C PRO A 80 -11.50 -21.74 -37.54
N LYS A 81 -12.66 -22.37 -37.63
CA LYS A 81 -13.92 -21.85 -37.00
C LYS A 81 -13.96 -22.02 -35.49
N THR A 82 -13.24 -22.98 -34.95
CA THR A 82 -13.15 -23.19 -33.48
C THR A 82 -12.12 -22.25 -32.85
N ARG A 83 -11.13 -21.79 -33.59
CA ARG A 83 -10.06 -20.91 -33.12
C ARG A 83 -10.58 -19.53 -32.66
N ASN A 84 -11.58 -18.97 -33.35
CA ASN A 84 -12.13 -17.66 -33.00
C ASN A 84 -13.00 -17.71 -31.74
N ASN A 85 -13.68 -18.81 -31.50
CA ASN A 85 -14.48 -18.96 -30.28
C ASN A 85 -13.58 -19.25 -29.05
N LEU A 86 -12.51 -20.02 -29.23
CA LEU A 86 -11.54 -20.27 -28.17
C LEU A 86 -10.71 -19.01 -27.84
N ARG A 87 -10.28 -18.24 -28.87
CA ARG A 87 -9.61 -16.94 -28.63
C ARG A 87 -10.50 -15.91 -27.92
N ARG A 88 -11.81 -15.89 -28.21
CA ARG A 88 -12.76 -15.04 -27.45
C ARG A 88 -12.95 -15.50 -26.00
N MET A 89 -12.79 -16.79 -25.70
CA MET A 89 -12.84 -17.32 -24.33
C MET A 89 -11.50 -17.17 -23.60
N ILE A 90 -10.37 -17.16 -24.31
CA ILE A 90 -9.01 -17.09 -23.73
C ILE A 90 -8.52 -15.63 -23.60
N ASN A 91 -9.04 -14.69 -24.40
CA ASN A 91 -8.74 -13.25 -24.27
C ASN A 91 -9.53 -12.53 -23.16
N MET A 92 -10.22 -13.27 -22.32
CA MET A 92 -10.68 -12.73 -21.03
C MET A 92 -9.55 -12.99 -20.02
N GLU A 93 -8.69 -12.01 -19.83
CA GLU A 93 -7.50 -12.08 -18.96
C GLU A 93 -7.81 -12.24 -17.46
N ASN A 94 -9.07 -12.35 -17.09
CA ASN A 94 -9.47 -12.66 -15.72
C ASN A 94 -10.80 -13.42 -15.72
N VAL A 95 -10.78 -14.72 -16.02
CA VAL A 95 -11.99 -15.52 -15.86
C VAL A 95 -12.11 -15.97 -14.42
N ILE A 96 -12.89 -15.24 -13.63
CA ILE A 96 -13.38 -15.71 -12.33
C ILE A 96 -14.51 -16.69 -12.63
N PHE A 97 -14.27 -17.99 -12.43
CA PHE A 97 -15.34 -18.99 -12.48
C PHE A 97 -16.11 -18.98 -11.17
N TRP A 98 -17.33 -18.46 -11.19
CA TRP A 98 -18.30 -18.61 -10.12
C TRP A 98 -19.07 -19.91 -10.32
N TRP A 99 -18.97 -20.82 -9.35
CA TRP A 99 -19.90 -21.95 -9.24
C TRP A 99 -20.84 -21.69 -8.06
N LEU A 100 -22.07 -21.39 -8.36
CA LEU A 100 -23.13 -21.44 -7.37
C LEU A 100 -23.81 -22.81 -7.48
N LEU A 101 -23.46 -23.73 -6.61
CA LEU A 101 -24.30 -24.89 -6.31
C LEU A 101 -25.26 -24.51 -5.19
N CYS A 102 -26.45 -24.05 -5.55
CA CYS A 102 -27.55 -23.85 -4.61
C CYS A 102 -28.15 -25.21 -4.22
N PHE A 103 -27.55 -25.88 -3.24
CA PHE A 103 -28.21 -26.90 -2.47
C PHE A 103 -27.92 -26.66 -0.98
N PRO A 104 -28.94 -26.66 -0.10
CA PRO A 104 -28.72 -26.53 1.34
C PRO A 104 -27.90 -27.73 1.83
N GLY A 105 -26.66 -27.46 2.27
CA GLY A 105 -25.79 -28.46 2.90
C GLY A 105 -24.44 -28.72 2.22
N TYR A 106 -24.07 -28.04 1.12
CA TYR A 106 -22.75 -28.20 0.48
C TYR A 106 -21.88 -26.94 0.63
N GLY A 107 -20.64 -27.17 1.05
CA GLY A 107 -19.66 -26.12 1.28
C GLY A 107 -19.27 -25.36 -0.01
N VAL A 108 -18.95 -24.11 0.12
CA VAL A 108 -18.47 -23.25 -0.97
C VAL A 108 -17.08 -23.73 -1.40
N VAL A 109 -16.94 -24.15 -2.64
CA VAL A 109 -15.62 -24.42 -3.25
C VAL A 109 -15.07 -23.10 -3.73
N TYR A 110 -14.03 -22.59 -3.07
CA TYR A 110 -13.29 -21.45 -3.57
C TYR A 110 -12.50 -21.86 -4.83
N ALA A 111 -12.81 -21.24 -5.95
CA ALA A 111 -11.95 -21.34 -7.13
C ALA A 111 -10.58 -20.71 -6.79
N ALA A 112 -9.51 -21.43 -7.05
CA ALA A 112 -8.18 -20.84 -6.96
C ALA A 112 -8.10 -19.68 -7.95
N LYS A 113 -7.79 -18.47 -7.44
CA LYS A 113 -7.57 -17.28 -8.27
C LYS A 113 -6.42 -17.58 -9.22
N ILE A 114 -6.64 -17.46 -10.54
CA ILE A 114 -5.55 -17.57 -11.53
C ILE A 114 -4.66 -16.37 -11.29
N ARG A 115 -3.44 -16.59 -10.86
CA ARG A 115 -2.45 -15.54 -10.60
C ARG A 115 -1.91 -15.01 -11.90
N ASN A 116 -1.66 -13.70 -11.92
CA ASN A 116 -0.76 -13.11 -12.91
C ASN A 116 0.68 -13.55 -12.57
N PRO A 117 1.32 -14.44 -13.34
CA PRO A 117 2.67 -14.91 -13.05
C PRO A 117 3.72 -13.79 -13.20
N ASP A 118 3.36 -12.71 -13.89
CA ASP A 118 4.23 -11.56 -14.15
C ASP A 118 4.00 -10.41 -13.15
N ALA A 119 3.16 -10.61 -12.13
CA ALA A 119 2.92 -9.59 -11.11
C ALA A 119 4.21 -9.22 -10.38
N PRO A 120 4.58 -7.92 -10.30
CA PRO A 120 5.82 -7.51 -9.68
C PRO A 120 5.79 -7.69 -8.17
N HIS A 121 6.94 -7.88 -7.55
CA HIS A 121 7.10 -7.57 -6.14
C HIS A 121 6.97 -6.06 -5.95
N ILE A 122 6.39 -5.63 -4.83
CA ILE A 122 6.19 -4.21 -4.51
C ILE A 122 6.84 -3.94 -3.16
N ILE A 123 7.77 -2.99 -3.12
CA ILE A 123 8.44 -2.56 -1.89
C ILE A 123 8.26 -1.05 -1.74
N LEU A 124 7.56 -0.63 -0.68
CA LEU A 124 7.37 0.77 -0.34
C LEU A 124 8.31 1.14 0.81
N VAL A 125 9.21 2.08 0.56
CA VAL A 125 10.13 2.61 1.56
C VAL A 125 9.77 4.06 1.87
N MET A 126 9.59 4.39 3.15
CA MET A 126 9.23 5.75 3.56
C MET A 126 10.11 6.22 4.73
N ALA A 127 10.72 7.39 4.56
CA ALA A 127 11.37 8.14 5.63
C ALA A 127 10.34 8.87 6.49
N ASP A 128 10.73 9.26 7.70
CA ASP A 128 9.92 10.02 8.67
C ASP A 128 10.57 11.40 8.89
N ASP A 129 9.94 12.46 8.37
CA ASP A 129 10.42 13.84 8.46
C ASP A 129 11.62 14.20 7.57
N GLN A 130 11.76 13.61 6.39
CA GLN A 130 12.81 13.99 5.44
C GLN A 130 12.30 15.02 4.44
N GLY A 131 12.93 16.19 4.38
CA GLY A 131 12.60 17.26 3.44
C GLY A 131 13.03 16.96 2.01
N TRP A 132 12.39 17.63 1.03
CA TRP A 132 12.66 17.45 -0.40
C TRP A 132 14.14 17.64 -0.75
N GLY A 133 14.80 18.63 -0.15
CA GLY A 133 16.21 18.94 -0.38
C GLY A 133 17.18 18.21 0.56
N ASP A 134 16.70 17.32 1.44
CA ASP A 134 17.57 16.61 2.39
C ASP A 134 18.23 15.37 1.76
N VAL A 135 18.56 15.43 0.49
CA VAL A 135 19.18 14.36 -0.32
C VAL A 135 20.22 14.94 -1.29
N GLY A 136 21.24 14.15 -1.63
CA GLY A 136 22.33 14.56 -2.53
C GLY A 136 21.84 14.88 -3.93
N TYR A 137 20.95 14.05 -4.51
CA TYR A 137 20.43 14.26 -5.87
C TYR A 137 19.55 15.51 -6.04
N ASN A 138 19.12 16.15 -4.95
CA ASN A 138 18.49 17.47 -4.94
C ASN A 138 19.47 18.58 -4.46
N ALA A 139 20.78 18.31 -4.61
CA ALA A 139 21.87 19.27 -4.39
C ALA A 139 22.01 19.77 -2.94
N HIS A 140 21.70 18.94 -1.92
CA HIS A 140 22.01 19.32 -0.54
C HIS A 140 23.53 19.58 -0.38
N PRO A 141 23.95 20.68 0.26
CA PRO A 141 25.36 21.10 0.23
C PRO A 141 26.34 20.15 0.95
N PHE A 142 25.87 19.27 1.82
CA PHE A 142 26.78 18.40 2.58
C PHE A 142 26.20 17.03 2.98
N VAL A 143 24.88 16.79 2.93
CA VAL A 143 24.34 15.47 3.29
C VAL A 143 24.83 14.39 2.32
N LYS A 144 25.07 13.20 2.83
CA LYS A 144 25.57 12.05 2.07
C LYS A 144 24.48 11.01 1.94
N THR A 145 23.97 10.84 0.73
CA THR A 145 22.91 9.87 0.39
C THR A 145 23.27 9.06 -0.87
N PRO A 146 24.44 8.37 -0.90
CA PRO A 146 24.92 7.72 -2.12
C PRO A 146 23.99 6.62 -2.65
N ALA A 147 23.20 5.95 -1.79
CA ALA A 147 22.25 4.94 -2.24
C ALA A 147 21.00 5.56 -2.90
N LEU A 148 20.49 6.67 -2.35
CA LEU A 148 19.42 7.46 -2.96
C LEU A 148 19.89 8.14 -4.25
N ASP A 149 21.13 8.66 -4.27
CA ASP A 149 21.71 9.28 -5.46
C ASP A 149 21.82 8.26 -6.60
N ALA A 150 22.33 7.04 -6.31
CA ALA A 150 22.37 5.94 -7.28
C ALA A 150 20.96 5.47 -7.69
N MET A 151 19.99 5.47 -6.77
CA MET A 151 18.60 5.15 -7.12
C MET A 151 17.99 6.22 -8.04
N ALA A 152 18.34 7.50 -7.84
CA ALA A 152 17.90 8.60 -8.70
C ALA A 152 18.51 8.55 -10.12
N GLU A 153 19.73 8.02 -10.26
CA GLU A 153 20.38 7.79 -11.56
C GLU A 153 19.80 6.59 -12.31
N GLU A 154 19.39 5.54 -11.60
CA GLU A 154 18.89 4.29 -12.16
C GLU A 154 17.36 4.27 -12.34
N GLY A 155 16.62 5.04 -11.54
CA GLY A 155 15.16 5.10 -11.49
C GLY A 155 14.55 6.40 -12.02
N LEU A 156 13.26 6.59 -11.74
CA LEU A 156 12.49 7.78 -12.07
C LEU A 156 12.34 8.67 -10.84
N VAL A 157 12.92 9.88 -10.87
CA VAL A 157 12.73 10.91 -9.84
C VAL A 157 11.41 11.64 -10.07
N LEU A 158 10.60 11.76 -9.02
CA LEU A 158 9.37 12.54 -9.00
C LEU A 158 9.64 13.91 -8.36
N ASP A 159 9.96 14.93 -9.16
CA ASP A 159 10.36 16.26 -8.66
C ASP A 159 9.25 16.96 -7.87
N ARG A 160 8.00 16.65 -8.16
CA ARG A 160 6.81 17.18 -7.49
C ARG A 160 5.99 16.04 -6.89
N PHE A 161 6.60 15.33 -5.94
CA PHE A 161 5.89 14.35 -5.16
C PHE A 161 5.42 14.96 -3.83
N TYR A 162 4.14 14.78 -3.53
CA TYR A 162 3.50 15.38 -2.37
C TYR A 162 3.05 14.33 -1.36
N ALA A 163 3.43 14.53 -0.11
CA ALA A 163 2.81 13.86 1.02
C ALA A 163 1.32 14.23 1.12
N GLY A 164 0.45 13.29 1.43
CA GLY A 164 -1.00 13.53 1.55
C GLY A 164 -1.41 14.47 2.67
N ALA A 165 -0.49 14.72 3.60
CA ALA A 165 -0.62 15.68 4.68
C ALA A 165 0.76 16.12 5.19
N PRO A 166 0.88 17.26 5.91
CA PRO A 166 2.17 17.74 6.40
C PRO A 166 2.63 17.04 7.71
N VAL A 167 2.00 15.92 8.09
CA VAL A 167 2.29 15.14 9.30
C VAL A 167 2.07 13.64 9.07
N CYS A 168 2.76 12.82 9.87
CA CYS A 168 2.98 11.38 9.64
C CYS A 168 1.71 10.51 9.52
N SER A 169 0.85 10.39 10.55
CA SER A 169 -0.31 9.45 10.48
C SER A 169 -1.23 9.71 9.29
N PRO A 170 -1.64 10.96 8.98
CA PRO A 170 -2.48 11.24 7.83
C PRO A 170 -1.84 10.84 6.49
N THR A 171 -0.56 11.10 6.30
CA THR A 171 0.12 10.67 5.06
C THR A 171 0.18 9.15 4.95
N ARG A 172 0.51 8.45 6.05
CA ARG A 172 0.54 6.98 6.07
C ARG A 172 -0.83 6.39 5.76
N ALA A 173 -1.92 7.01 6.27
CA ALA A 173 -3.29 6.64 5.91
C ALA A 173 -3.57 6.85 4.40
N SER A 174 -3.10 7.97 3.81
CA SER A 174 -3.32 8.23 2.38
C SER A 174 -2.61 7.21 1.47
N VAL A 175 -1.43 6.72 1.87
CA VAL A 175 -0.74 5.62 1.16
C VAL A 175 -1.56 4.34 1.23
N MET A 176 -2.09 4.01 2.42
CA MET A 176 -2.81 2.75 2.62
C MET A 176 -4.16 2.71 1.92
N THR A 177 -4.84 3.86 1.77
CA THR A 177 -6.23 3.91 1.32
C THR A 177 -6.45 4.58 -0.03
N GLY A 178 -5.45 5.31 -0.56
CA GLY A 178 -5.62 6.14 -1.75
C GLY A 178 -6.53 7.36 -1.55
N ARG A 179 -6.81 7.73 -0.27
CA ARG A 179 -7.81 8.74 0.11
C ARG A 179 -7.18 9.80 1.01
N ASN A 180 -7.81 10.98 1.08
CA ASN A 180 -7.48 11.93 2.12
C ASN A 180 -7.76 11.31 3.50
N ALA A 181 -6.78 11.40 4.38
CA ALA A 181 -6.78 10.69 5.66
C ALA A 181 -7.97 11.04 6.59
N ILE A 182 -8.51 12.26 6.47
CA ILE A 182 -9.67 12.70 7.27
C ILE A 182 -10.88 11.80 6.98
N ARG A 183 -11.06 11.30 5.75
CA ARG A 183 -12.15 10.40 5.38
C ARG A 183 -12.16 9.14 6.27
N GLY A 184 -10.98 8.56 6.51
CA GLY A 184 -10.76 7.37 7.33
C GLY A 184 -10.56 7.68 8.84
N LYS A 185 -10.98 8.87 9.32
CA LYS A 185 -10.88 9.32 10.74
C LYS A 185 -9.43 9.65 11.19
N VAL A 186 -8.44 9.63 10.31
CA VAL A 186 -7.06 10.03 10.63
C VAL A 186 -6.91 11.55 10.43
N THR A 187 -7.57 12.31 11.27
CA THR A 187 -7.70 13.78 11.16
C THR A 187 -6.44 14.55 11.54
N ASN A 188 -5.49 13.89 12.21
CA ASN A 188 -4.17 14.43 12.58
C ASN A 188 -3.26 13.27 13.06
N HIS A 189 -2.01 13.57 13.49
CA HIS A 189 -1.08 12.57 14.01
C HIS A 189 -1.63 11.82 15.22
N GLY A 190 -1.26 10.53 15.37
CA GLY A 190 -1.65 9.66 16.47
C GLY A 190 -3.10 9.16 16.43
N ARG A 191 -3.85 9.51 15.40
CA ARG A 191 -5.18 8.96 15.14
C ARG A 191 -5.10 7.61 14.45
N TYR A 192 -6.09 6.76 14.71
CA TYR A 192 -6.15 5.41 14.15
C TYR A 192 -7.00 5.36 12.88
N LEU A 193 -6.53 4.57 11.92
CA LEU A 193 -7.28 4.31 10.71
C LEU A 193 -8.53 3.49 11.05
N ARG A 194 -9.65 3.87 10.46
CA ARG A 194 -10.93 3.19 10.62
C ARG A 194 -10.87 1.80 9.96
N PRO A 195 -11.31 0.71 10.63
CA PRO A 195 -11.32 -0.64 10.06
C PRO A 195 -12.23 -0.82 8.84
N HIS A 196 -13.11 0.13 8.55
CA HIS A 196 -13.97 0.13 7.35
C HIS A 196 -13.22 0.54 6.07
N GLU A 197 -12.04 1.13 6.19
CA GLU A 197 -11.24 1.49 5.04
C GLU A 197 -10.62 0.23 4.43
N GLN A 198 -10.80 0.07 3.12
CA GLN A 198 -10.08 -0.94 2.34
C GLN A 198 -8.64 -0.48 2.12
N THR A 199 -7.67 -1.19 2.67
CA THR A 199 -6.25 -0.86 2.48
C THR A 199 -5.69 -1.52 1.21
N ILE A 200 -4.58 -0.96 0.70
CA ILE A 200 -3.85 -1.58 -0.40
C ILE A 200 -3.32 -2.98 -0.04
N ALA A 201 -2.96 -3.21 1.23
CA ALA A 201 -2.49 -4.51 1.68
C ALA A 201 -3.60 -5.57 1.63
N GLU A 202 -4.84 -5.21 2.01
CA GLU A 202 -6.00 -6.11 1.87
C GLU A 202 -6.25 -6.43 0.41
N THR A 203 -6.30 -5.42 -0.47
CA THR A 203 -6.57 -5.61 -1.90
C THR A 203 -5.49 -6.46 -2.57
N LEU A 204 -4.20 -6.21 -2.29
CA LEU A 204 -3.10 -7.00 -2.84
C LEU A 204 -3.08 -8.42 -2.26
N LYS A 205 -3.37 -8.60 -0.97
CA LYS A 205 -3.51 -9.92 -0.35
C LYS A 205 -4.63 -10.74 -1.01
N GLU A 206 -5.79 -10.13 -1.26
CA GLU A 206 -6.89 -10.74 -2.03
C GLU A 206 -6.46 -11.08 -3.45
N ALA A 207 -5.53 -10.30 -4.04
CA ALA A 207 -4.93 -10.57 -5.34
C ALA A 207 -3.84 -11.66 -5.29
N GLY A 208 -3.51 -12.20 -4.11
CA GLY A 208 -2.60 -13.32 -3.92
C GLY A 208 -1.17 -12.94 -3.52
N TYR A 209 -0.92 -11.69 -3.16
CA TYR A 209 0.34 -11.27 -2.56
C TYR A 209 0.50 -11.82 -1.14
N VAL A 210 1.75 -12.11 -0.75
CA VAL A 210 2.12 -12.19 0.66
C VAL A 210 2.54 -10.80 1.13
N THR A 211 2.05 -10.38 2.30
CA THR A 211 2.12 -8.98 2.72
C THR A 211 2.90 -8.82 4.03
N GLY A 212 3.82 -7.85 4.08
CA GLY A 212 4.61 -7.55 5.27
C GLY A 212 4.77 -6.07 5.54
N ILE A 213 4.74 -5.64 6.81
CA ILE A 213 5.02 -4.26 7.21
C ILE A 213 6.01 -4.18 8.37
N PHE A 214 7.02 -3.32 8.22
CA PHE A 214 8.13 -3.17 9.15
C PHE A 214 8.38 -1.70 9.45
N GLY A 215 8.42 -1.36 10.74
CA GLY A 215 8.76 -0.02 11.22
C GLY A 215 7.63 0.76 11.86
N LYS A 216 7.60 2.09 11.67
CA LYS A 216 6.61 2.99 12.26
C LYS A 216 5.27 2.94 11.52
N VAL A 217 4.26 2.31 12.08
CA VAL A 217 2.91 2.26 11.47
C VAL A 217 2.11 3.54 11.73
N HIS A 218 1.99 3.97 12.97
CA HIS A 218 1.32 5.19 13.42
C HIS A 218 -0.15 5.34 12.96
N LEU A 219 -0.81 4.22 12.66
CA LEU A 219 -2.21 4.15 12.20
C LEU A 219 -3.08 3.26 13.08
N GLY A 220 -2.49 2.59 14.06
CA GLY A 220 -3.22 1.63 14.84
C GLY A 220 -2.46 1.06 16.03
N SER A 221 -2.88 -0.10 16.48
CA SER A 221 -2.42 -0.79 17.69
C SER A 221 -1.35 -1.84 17.39
N GLY A 222 -0.49 -2.12 18.36
CA GLY A 222 0.41 -3.26 18.36
C GLY A 222 -0.13 -4.48 19.12
N GLN A 223 -1.41 -4.49 19.51
CA GLN A 223 -2.03 -5.58 20.26
C GLN A 223 -2.63 -6.62 19.33
N PRO A 224 -2.55 -7.94 19.65
CA PRO A 224 -2.98 -9.01 18.75
C PRO A 224 -4.49 -8.98 18.47
N ASP A 225 -5.29 -8.59 19.46
CA ASP A 225 -6.77 -8.63 19.38
C ASP A 225 -7.40 -7.32 18.87
N SER A 226 -6.56 -6.33 18.50
CA SER A 226 -7.07 -5.05 18.00
C SER A 226 -7.41 -5.15 16.51
N PRO A 227 -8.60 -4.73 16.07
CA PRO A 227 -8.95 -4.66 14.65
C PRO A 227 -8.14 -3.59 13.89
N CYS A 228 -7.48 -2.68 14.63
CA CYS A 228 -6.62 -1.64 14.07
C CYS A 228 -5.13 -2.03 14.10
N ASN A 229 -4.78 -3.30 14.29
CA ASN A 229 -3.40 -3.76 14.13
C ASN A 229 -3.08 -4.04 12.64
N PRO A 230 -1.82 -4.26 12.27
CA PRO A 230 -1.48 -4.52 10.88
C PRO A 230 -2.18 -5.76 10.27
N THR A 231 -2.52 -6.79 11.05
CA THR A 231 -3.30 -7.93 10.54
C THR A 231 -4.70 -7.49 10.11
N GLY A 232 -5.35 -6.61 10.88
CA GLY A 232 -6.63 -5.99 10.51
C GLY A 232 -6.53 -5.04 9.31
N MET A 233 -5.31 -4.62 8.93
CA MET A 233 -5.02 -3.83 7.74
C MET A 233 -4.53 -4.69 6.56
N GLY A 234 -4.62 -6.03 6.64
CA GLY A 234 -4.27 -6.93 5.55
C GLY A 234 -2.84 -7.48 5.54
N PHE A 235 -2.01 -7.22 6.55
CA PHE A 235 -0.64 -7.73 6.61
C PHE A 235 -0.56 -9.12 7.25
N ASP A 236 0.20 -10.03 6.60
CA ASP A 236 0.45 -11.39 7.08
C ASP A 236 1.53 -11.41 8.17
N GLU A 237 2.59 -10.63 7.98
CA GLU A 237 3.73 -10.55 8.91
C GLU A 237 4.09 -9.09 9.21
N TRP A 238 4.41 -8.81 10.46
CA TRP A 238 4.77 -7.45 10.83
C TRP A 238 5.64 -7.34 12.09
N VAL A 239 6.53 -6.35 12.08
CA VAL A 239 7.31 -5.89 13.25
C VAL A 239 7.25 -4.38 13.31
N ILE A 240 6.51 -3.84 14.29
CA ILE A 240 6.15 -2.43 14.27
C ILE A 240 6.37 -1.69 15.59
N GLY A 241 6.70 -0.40 15.45
CA GLY A 241 6.49 0.61 16.48
C GLY A 241 5.18 1.38 16.24
N LEU A 242 4.54 1.82 17.30
CA LEU A 242 3.28 2.58 17.24
C LEU A 242 3.49 4.01 16.74
N ASN A 243 4.68 4.55 16.91
CA ASN A 243 5.12 5.87 16.48
C ASN A 243 6.66 5.82 16.34
N PHE A 244 7.34 6.97 16.40
CA PHE A 244 8.80 7.07 16.44
C PHE A 244 9.41 6.13 17.49
N PHE A 245 10.51 5.53 17.12
CA PHE A 245 11.41 4.76 18.00
C PHE A 245 12.85 4.94 17.52
N ASP A 246 13.82 4.76 18.43
CA ASP A 246 15.24 4.98 18.15
C ASP A 246 16.08 3.74 18.55
N ASN A 247 17.08 3.91 19.42
CA ASN A 247 17.96 2.84 19.86
C ASN A 247 17.25 1.94 20.88
N ASP A 248 17.54 0.66 20.84
CA ASP A 248 17.01 -0.38 21.73
C ASP A 248 15.47 -0.36 21.84
N PRO A 249 14.73 -0.36 20.72
CA PRO A 249 13.29 -0.15 20.74
C PRO A 249 12.50 -1.34 21.30
N TYR A 250 11.32 -1.03 21.83
CA TYR A 250 10.26 -2.01 22.01
C TYR A 250 9.42 -2.06 20.73
N LEU A 251 9.33 -3.22 20.09
CA LEU A 251 8.52 -3.41 18.88
C LEU A 251 7.55 -4.57 19.06
N SER A 252 6.42 -4.51 18.40
CA SER A 252 5.45 -5.59 18.39
C SER A 252 5.62 -6.44 17.13
N ARG A 253 5.96 -7.71 17.31
CA ARG A 253 6.04 -8.73 16.27
C ARG A 253 4.74 -9.53 16.26
N ASN A 254 3.88 -9.34 15.27
CA ASN A 254 2.60 -10.03 15.15
C ASN A 254 1.79 -10.07 16.47
N GLY A 255 1.80 -8.96 17.23
CA GLY A 255 1.09 -8.82 18.49
C GLY A 255 1.88 -9.19 19.75
N LYS A 256 3.05 -9.82 19.63
CA LYS A 256 3.97 -10.07 20.74
C LYS A 256 5.02 -8.98 20.81
N VAL A 257 5.08 -8.28 21.93
CA VAL A 257 6.08 -7.23 22.13
C VAL A 257 7.42 -7.81 22.56
N GLU A 258 8.49 -7.36 21.90
CA GLU A 258 9.88 -7.73 22.13
C GLU A 258 10.71 -6.47 22.35
N HIS A 259 11.79 -6.59 23.16
CA HIS A 259 12.76 -5.53 23.36
C HIS A 259 14.01 -5.84 22.54
N PHE A 260 14.20 -5.07 21.48
CA PHE A 260 15.34 -5.20 20.58
C PHE A 260 16.57 -4.47 21.11
N LYS A 261 17.75 -4.77 20.57
CA LYS A 261 19.01 -4.12 20.88
C LYS A 261 19.65 -3.58 19.61
N GLY A 262 20.10 -2.34 19.66
CA GLY A 262 20.76 -1.66 18.55
C GLY A 262 19.92 -0.54 17.94
N LYS A 263 20.32 -0.08 16.75
CA LYS A 263 19.70 1.05 16.05
C LYS A 263 18.39 0.63 15.38
N GLY A 264 17.32 1.38 15.64
CA GLY A 264 15.99 1.07 15.14
C GLY A 264 15.91 0.90 13.62
N SER A 265 16.56 1.76 12.85
CA SER A 265 16.58 1.69 11.38
C SER A 265 17.29 0.43 10.86
N VAL A 266 18.30 -0.08 11.57
CA VAL A 266 19.00 -1.33 11.22
C VAL A 266 18.11 -2.52 11.56
N ILE A 267 17.53 -2.53 12.75
CA ILE A 267 16.64 -3.60 13.23
C ILE A 267 15.48 -3.80 12.27
N LEU A 268 14.77 -2.72 11.91
CA LEU A 268 13.63 -2.85 11.00
C LEU A 268 14.02 -3.35 9.61
N MET A 269 15.21 -2.96 9.11
CA MET A 269 15.70 -3.46 7.83
C MET A 269 16.07 -4.94 7.91
N ASP A 270 16.66 -5.39 9.03
CA ASP A 270 16.94 -6.82 9.24
C ASP A 270 15.66 -7.64 9.22
N GLU A 271 14.58 -7.17 9.87
CA GLU A 271 13.28 -7.82 9.88
C GLU A 271 12.64 -7.86 8.48
N ALA A 272 12.68 -6.74 7.75
CA ALA A 272 12.17 -6.68 6.38
C ALA A 272 12.94 -7.63 5.45
N LEU A 273 14.27 -7.67 5.56
CA LEU A 273 15.11 -8.58 4.77
C LEU A 273 14.89 -10.06 5.14
N GLN A 274 14.58 -10.38 6.40
CA GLN A 274 14.19 -11.74 6.78
C GLN A 274 12.89 -12.16 6.09
N PHE A 275 11.87 -11.27 6.07
CA PHE A 275 10.63 -11.51 5.33
C PHE A 275 10.88 -11.74 3.84
N LEU A 276 11.64 -10.85 3.19
CA LEU A 276 11.98 -10.99 1.77
C LEU A 276 12.70 -12.31 1.49
N LYS A 277 13.71 -12.68 2.30
CA LYS A 277 14.45 -13.94 2.17
C LYS A 277 13.57 -15.17 2.36
N LYS A 278 12.58 -15.08 3.22
CA LYS A 278 11.63 -16.17 3.48
C LYS A 278 10.72 -16.44 2.28
N HIS A 279 10.32 -15.38 1.56
CA HIS A 279 9.25 -15.47 0.58
C HIS A 279 9.69 -15.33 -0.89
N HIS A 280 10.91 -14.81 -1.18
CA HIS A 280 11.36 -14.53 -2.56
C HIS A 280 11.41 -15.75 -3.49
N GLY A 281 11.58 -16.96 -2.95
CA GLY A 281 11.60 -18.20 -3.73
C GLY A 281 10.24 -18.87 -3.91
N GLY A 282 9.17 -18.27 -3.39
CA GLY A 282 7.81 -18.78 -3.52
C GLY A 282 7.11 -18.31 -4.79
N ASP A 283 5.94 -18.89 -5.06
CA ASP A 283 5.12 -18.52 -6.22
C ASP A 283 4.33 -17.22 -6.04
N GLN A 284 4.36 -16.62 -4.84
CA GLN A 284 3.59 -15.42 -4.52
C GLN A 284 4.43 -14.16 -4.68
N PRO A 285 3.92 -13.11 -5.36
CA PRO A 285 4.53 -11.80 -5.28
C PRO A 285 4.44 -11.26 -3.85
N MET A 286 5.39 -10.42 -3.49
CA MET A 286 5.47 -9.83 -2.16
C MET A 286 5.03 -8.37 -2.20
N PHE A 287 4.22 -7.95 -1.23
CA PHE A 287 3.99 -6.54 -0.90
C PHE A 287 4.65 -6.23 0.44
N THR A 288 5.70 -5.44 0.41
CA THR A 288 6.53 -5.13 1.58
C THR A 288 6.53 -3.64 1.85
N VAL A 289 6.15 -3.25 3.06
CA VAL A 289 6.15 -1.86 3.52
C VAL A 289 7.26 -1.69 4.56
N ILE A 290 8.19 -0.76 4.32
CA ILE A 290 9.34 -0.46 5.18
C ILE A 290 9.28 1.01 5.54
N TRP A 291 8.70 1.33 6.70
CA TRP A 291 8.52 2.70 7.16
C TRP A 291 9.49 3.03 8.28
N PHE A 292 10.54 3.76 7.93
CA PHE A 292 11.57 4.15 8.86
C PHE A 292 11.03 5.07 9.97
N PRO A 293 11.59 5.01 11.18
CA PRO A 293 11.35 6.00 12.23
C PRO A 293 12.24 7.24 12.06
N SER A 294 13.23 7.20 11.17
CA SER A 294 14.26 8.21 10.93
C SER A 294 13.91 9.04 9.69
N PRO A 295 14.31 10.31 9.65
CA PRO A 295 15.09 11.08 10.63
C PRO A 295 14.27 11.89 11.65
N HIS A 296 13.14 11.40 12.14
CA HIS A 296 12.31 12.06 13.17
C HIS A 296 13.09 12.36 14.47
N ASP A 297 12.81 13.50 15.11
CA ASP A 297 13.35 13.82 16.44
C ASP A 297 12.84 12.85 17.55
N PRO A 298 13.63 12.60 18.61
CA PRO A 298 14.99 13.05 18.90
C PRO A 298 16.05 12.18 18.22
N HIS A 299 17.20 12.77 17.91
CA HIS A 299 18.33 12.09 17.29
C HIS A 299 19.34 11.67 18.36
N ARG A 300 19.31 10.42 18.80
CA ARG A 300 20.27 9.90 19.77
C ARG A 300 21.56 9.44 19.08
N GLU A 301 22.69 9.82 19.65
CA GLU A 301 23.98 9.38 19.14
C GLU A 301 24.13 7.88 19.25
N ILE A 302 24.79 7.30 18.24
CA ILE A 302 25.29 5.94 18.30
C ILE A 302 26.76 6.07 18.70
N PRO A 303 27.19 5.45 19.81
CA PRO A 303 28.59 5.53 20.28
C PRO A 303 29.61 5.10 19.21
N GLU A 304 29.21 4.21 18.29
CA GLU A 304 30.05 3.60 17.25
C GLU A 304 29.77 4.15 15.84
N GLY A 305 28.90 5.17 15.73
CA GLY A 305 28.53 5.76 14.44
C GLY A 305 29.62 6.67 13.88
N PRO A 306 29.68 6.86 12.54
CA PRO A 306 30.63 7.77 11.96
C PRO A 306 30.40 9.19 12.49
N VAL A 307 31.48 9.88 12.83
CA VAL A 307 31.51 11.30 13.23
C VAL A 307 31.24 12.17 11.99
N LEU A 308 30.04 12.00 11.38
CA LEU A 308 29.61 12.76 10.23
C LEU A 308 28.90 14.03 10.69
N TYR A 309 29.17 15.12 9.99
CA TYR A 309 28.48 16.41 10.18
C TYR A 309 28.80 17.14 11.48
N ASP A 310 29.89 16.83 12.19
CA ASP A 310 30.31 17.57 13.38
C ASP A 310 30.46 19.06 13.07
N GLY A 311 29.95 19.89 13.97
CA GLY A 311 29.90 21.34 13.81
C GLY A 311 28.81 21.86 12.84
N LYS A 312 28.04 20.98 12.19
CA LYS A 312 26.90 21.40 11.38
C LYS A 312 25.64 21.53 12.26
N PRO A 313 24.80 22.55 12.00
CA PRO A 313 23.47 22.59 12.62
C PRO A 313 22.72 21.27 12.35
N ARG A 314 22.05 20.71 13.37
CA ARG A 314 21.27 19.48 13.28
C ARG A 314 22.08 18.26 12.76
N ALA A 315 23.36 18.13 13.15
CA ALA A 315 24.23 17.02 12.76
C ALA A 315 23.57 15.64 12.98
N GLY A 316 22.84 15.47 14.09
CA GLY A 316 22.08 14.25 14.40
C GLY A 316 21.03 13.91 13.32
N TYR A 317 20.26 14.89 12.87
CA TYR A 317 19.27 14.75 11.80
C TYR A 317 19.90 14.23 10.50
N PHE A 318 20.99 14.84 10.06
CA PHE A 318 21.67 14.45 8.81
C PHE A 318 22.39 13.10 8.95
N ARG A 319 22.86 12.73 10.16
CA ARG A 319 23.37 11.38 10.44
C ARG A 319 22.29 10.32 10.27
N GLU A 320 21.09 10.57 10.78
CA GLU A 320 19.95 9.65 10.62
C GLU A 320 19.57 9.46 9.15
N ILE A 321 19.61 10.51 8.33
CA ILE A 321 19.38 10.42 6.88
C ILE A 321 20.44 9.52 6.22
N THR A 322 21.73 9.71 6.56
CA THR A 322 22.80 8.88 6.00
C THR A 322 22.68 7.42 6.44
N LEU A 323 22.26 7.16 7.69
CA LEU A 323 22.01 5.79 8.17
C LEU A 323 20.84 5.13 7.45
N LEU A 324 19.76 5.86 7.22
CA LEU A 324 18.63 5.40 6.42
C LEU A 324 19.07 5.07 4.99
N ASP A 325 19.83 5.96 4.35
CA ASP A 325 20.40 5.77 3.02
C ASP A 325 21.25 4.48 2.94
N GLN A 326 22.07 4.22 3.94
CA GLN A 326 22.84 2.97 4.03
C GLN A 326 21.92 1.73 4.08
N GLN A 327 20.80 1.81 4.80
CA GLN A 327 19.83 0.70 4.84
C GLN A 327 19.13 0.51 3.50
N LEU A 328 18.79 1.58 2.80
CA LEU A 328 18.26 1.51 1.43
C LEU A 328 19.28 0.86 0.48
N GLY A 329 20.56 1.20 0.60
CA GLY A 329 21.64 0.55 -0.14
C GLY A 329 21.73 -0.95 0.12
N ARG A 330 21.58 -1.38 1.40
CA ARG A 330 21.48 -2.80 1.76
C ARG A 330 20.28 -3.47 1.09
N LEU A 331 19.10 -2.86 1.17
CA LEU A 331 17.88 -3.40 0.55
C LEU A 331 18.09 -3.62 -0.94
N ARG A 332 18.56 -2.59 -1.67
CA ARG A 332 18.82 -2.68 -3.12
C ARG A 332 19.85 -3.77 -3.45
N GLY A 333 20.89 -3.91 -2.63
CA GLY A 333 21.87 -4.98 -2.77
C GLY A 333 21.30 -6.38 -2.54
N GLU A 334 20.49 -6.56 -1.50
CA GLU A 334 19.91 -7.86 -1.17
C GLU A 334 18.83 -8.30 -2.19
N ILE A 335 17.95 -7.43 -2.68
CA ILE A 335 16.96 -7.80 -3.72
C ILE A 335 17.64 -8.19 -5.03
N ARG A 336 18.79 -7.56 -5.38
CA ARG A 336 19.62 -7.99 -6.53
C ARG A 336 20.22 -9.38 -6.30
N LYS A 337 20.76 -9.66 -5.10
CA LYS A 337 21.30 -11.00 -4.75
C LYS A 337 20.25 -12.09 -4.74
N MET A 338 19.00 -11.76 -4.34
CA MET A 338 17.86 -12.68 -4.41
C MET A 338 17.36 -12.91 -5.85
N GLY A 339 17.83 -12.13 -6.83
CA GLY A 339 17.40 -12.23 -8.22
C GLY A 339 16.01 -11.67 -8.51
N ILE A 340 15.43 -10.90 -7.59
CA ILE A 340 14.06 -10.36 -7.72
C ILE A 340 14.02 -8.89 -8.15
N ALA A 341 15.16 -8.20 -8.18
CA ALA A 341 15.23 -6.75 -8.45
C ALA A 341 14.59 -6.37 -9.79
N GLU A 342 14.76 -7.20 -10.83
CA GLU A 342 14.26 -6.92 -12.18
C GLU A 342 12.73 -6.72 -12.19
N ASN A 343 11.98 -7.59 -11.50
CA ASN A 343 10.52 -7.50 -11.39
C ASN A 343 10.07 -7.01 -10.01
N THR A 344 10.75 -6.00 -9.49
CA THR A 344 10.38 -5.32 -8.24
C THR A 344 10.12 -3.84 -8.50
N VAL A 345 8.93 -3.37 -8.11
CA VAL A 345 8.64 -1.95 -7.97
C VAL A 345 9.15 -1.51 -6.61
N LEU A 346 10.23 -0.75 -6.58
CA LEU A 346 10.76 -0.13 -5.37
C LEU A 346 10.41 1.37 -5.38
N TRP A 347 9.54 1.80 -4.47
CA TRP A 347 9.11 3.20 -4.35
C TRP A 347 9.62 3.79 -3.04
N TYR A 348 10.45 4.81 -3.13
CA TYR A 348 10.95 5.57 -2.00
C TYR A 348 10.25 6.92 -1.89
N CYS A 349 9.90 7.37 -0.68
CA CYS A 349 9.45 8.74 -0.40
C CYS A 349 9.63 9.10 1.08
N SER A 350 9.24 10.32 1.48
CA SER A 350 9.05 10.72 2.89
C SER A 350 7.57 10.91 3.20
N ASP A 351 7.20 10.83 4.48
CA ASP A 351 5.81 10.98 4.92
C ASP A 351 5.35 12.44 5.09
N ASN A 352 6.26 13.38 5.24
CA ASN A 352 6.02 14.82 5.25
C ASN A 352 7.33 15.58 5.06
N GLY A 353 7.23 16.90 4.87
CA GLY A 353 8.40 17.77 4.78
C GLY A 353 9.32 17.65 6.00
N GLY A 354 10.58 18.01 5.79
CA GLY A 354 11.66 17.85 6.78
C GLY A 354 11.58 18.79 7.96
N LEU A 355 12.58 18.66 8.83
CA LEU A 355 12.72 19.48 10.04
C LEU A 355 13.54 20.76 9.79
N VAL A 356 14.20 20.87 8.63
CA VAL A 356 15.07 21.98 8.25
C VAL A 356 14.37 22.81 7.17
N LYS A 357 14.13 24.11 7.44
CA LYS A 357 13.40 24.98 6.50
C LYS A 357 14.21 25.26 5.22
N GLU A 358 15.53 25.42 5.37
CA GLU A 358 16.46 25.75 4.29
C GLU A 358 16.54 24.65 3.21
N SER A 359 16.27 23.41 3.59
CA SER A 359 16.26 22.25 2.69
C SER A 359 14.86 21.69 2.43
N SER A 360 13.81 22.40 2.82
CA SER A 360 12.41 21.94 2.65
C SER A 360 11.95 21.88 1.19
N GLY A 361 12.60 22.63 0.31
CA GLY A 361 12.22 22.70 -1.11
C GLY A 361 11.04 23.62 -1.41
N GLY A 362 10.58 24.43 -0.43
CA GLY A 362 9.47 25.35 -0.55
C GLY A 362 9.26 26.19 0.71
N ARG A 363 8.15 26.94 0.74
CA ARG A 363 7.76 27.73 1.91
C ARG A 363 7.46 26.81 3.09
N GLU A 364 7.92 27.17 4.30
CA GLU A 364 7.73 26.44 5.55
C GLU A 364 8.39 25.06 5.58
N LYS A 365 7.90 24.14 6.41
CA LYS A 365 8.41 22.78 6.66
C LYS A 365 7.32 21.90 7.28
N LYS A 366 7.67 20.72 7.83
CA LYS A 366 6.76 19.83 8.56
C LYS A 366 5.71 20.60 9.37
N GLY A 367 4.46 20.17 9.29
CA GLY A 367 3.32 20.78 9.99
C GLY A 367 2.62 21.88 9.19
N SER A 368 3.10 22.21 7.97
CA SER A 368 2.53 23.24 7.10
C SER A 368 2.05 22.67 5.76
N ILE A 369 0.91 23.16 5.23
CA ILE A 369 0.39 22.77 3.90
C ILE A 369 1.10 23.54 2.77
N TYR A 370 1.97 24.48 3.04
CA TYR A 370 2.84 25.08 2.02
C TYR A 370 3.83 24.04 1.46
N GLU A 371 4.44 24.36 0.32
CA GLU A 371 5.30 23.41 -0.41
C GLU A 371 6.34 22.72 0.46
N GLY A 372 7.01 23.45 1.37
CA GLY A 372 8.04 22.86 2.23
C GLY A 372 7.54 21.84 3.26
N GLY A 373 6.24 21.80 3.54
CA GLY A 373 5.67 20.80 4.43
C GLY A 373 5.04 19.61 3.70
N LEU A 374 4.74 19.75 2.40
CA LEU A 374 4.08 18.71 1.61
C LEU A 374 4.99 18.07 0.55
N ARG A 375 5.85 18.87 -0.10
CA ARG A 375 6.76 18.35 -1.13
C ARG A 375 7.89 17.56 -0.49
N VAL A 376 8.08 16.32 -0.95
CA VAL A 376 9.05 15.38 -0.36
C VAL A 376 9.87 14.68 -1.44
N PRO A 377 11.07 14.16 -1.11
CA PRO A 377 11.85 13.38 -2.06
C PRO A 377 11.09 12.10 -2.42
N ALA A 378 11.10 11.73 -3.71
CA ALA A 378 10.53 10.46 -4.15
C ALA A 378 11.20 9.94 -5.43
N ILE A 379 11.40 8.62 -5.45
CA ILE A 379 11.99 7.87 -6.57
C ILE A 379 11.23 6.57 -6.75
N VAL A 380 10.99 6.18 -8.01
CA VAL A 380 10.46 4.86 -8.36
C VAL A 380 11.49 4.12 -9.20
N GLU A 381 11.87 2.92 -8.78
CA GLU A 381 12.75 2.02 -9.53
C GLU A 381 11.95 0.78 -9.92
N TRP A 382 11.89 0.47 -11.21
CA TRP A 382 11.32 -0.78 -11.75
C TRP A 382 12.07 -1.15 -13.03
N PRO A 383 13.17 -1.92 -12.92
CA PRO A 383 14.06 -2.20 -14.05
C PRO A 383 13.34 -2.85 -15.24
N ALA A 384 12.44 -3.81 -15.02
CA ALA A 384 11.66 -4.46 -16.09
C ALA A 384 10.81 -3.49 -16.94
N ARG A 385 10.55 -2.27 -16.45
CA ARG A 385 9.79 -1.23 -17.16
C ARG A 385 10.64 -0.03 -17.56
N GLU A 386 11.94 -0.09 -17.32
CA GLU A 386 12.91 0.96 -17.68
C GLU A 386 12.49 2.36 -17.20
N LEU A 387 11.81 2.45 -16.04
CA LEU A 387 11.43 3.73 -15.45
C LEU A 387 12.70 4.49 -15.09
N LYS A 388 12.98 5.58 -15.79
CA LYS A 388 14.22 6.34 -15.62
C LYS A 388 14.06 7.83 -15.92
N GLY A 389 14.88 8.65 -15.29
CA GLY A 389 14.95 10.08 -15.53
C GLY A 389 14.19 10.90 -14.48
N ARG A 390 13.55 11.98 -14.89
CA ARG A 390 12.82 12.89 -14.01
C ARG A 390 11.47 13.27 -14.61
N THR A 391 10.44 13.39 -13.77
CA THR A 391 9.16 13.98 -14.15
C THR A 391 8.78 15.11 -13.20
N SER A 392 8.26 16.20 -13.77
CA SER A 392 7.70 17.32 -13.02
C SER A 392 6.18 17.28 -12.93
N VAL A 393 5.54 16.23 -13.43
CA VAL A 393 4.10 16.04 -13.25
C VAL A 393 3.81 15.80 -11.77
N PRO A 394 2.87 16.53 -11.15
CA PRO A 394 2.57 16.34 -9.75
C PRO A 394 1.99 14.94 -9.47
N VAL A 395 2.52 14.29 -8.44
CA VAL A 395 2.07 12.99 -7.91
C VAL A 395 1.98 13.10 -6.39
N MET A 396 1.05 12.39 -5.77
CA MET A 396 0.91 12.41 -4.31
C MET A 396 0.77 11.00 -3.72
N THR A 397 0.93 10.88 -2.42
CA THR A 397 0.90 9.56 -1.74
C THR A 397 -0.41 8.80 -1.93
N SER A 398 -1.55 9.48 -2.07
CA SER A 398 -2.81 8.79 -2.38
C SER A 398 -2.86 8.17 -3.78
N ASP A 399 -1.99 8.60 -4.71
CA ASP A 399 -1.89 8.01 -6.05
C ASP A 399 -1.21 6.63 -6.02
N MET A 400 -0.44 6.35 -4.96
CA MET A 400 0.26 5.07 -4.85
C MET A 400 -0.72 3.89 -4.85
N TYR A 401 -1.86 4.01 -4.18
CA TYR A 401 -2.87 2.94 -4.12
C TYR A 401 -3.36 2.54 -5.52
N PRO A 402 -4.03 3.40 -6.31
CA PRO A 402 -4.51 2.99 -7.63
C PRO A 402 -3.39 2.67 -8.62
N THR A 403 -2.24 3.35 -8.53
CA THR A 403 -1.10 3.10 -9.43
C THR A 403 -0.48 1.72 -9.19
N LEU A 404 -0.28 1.33 -7.94
CA LEU A 404 0.29 0.03 -7.61
C LEU A 404 -0.66 -1.13 -7.95
N LEU A 405 -1.98 -0.93 -7.81
CA LEU A 405 -2.95 -1.91 -8.29
C LEU A 405 -2.88 -2.07 -9.81
N ALA A 406 -2.80 -0.96 -10.56
CA ALA A 406 -2.63 -1.01 -12.01
C ALA A 406 -1.32 -1.70 -12.42
N MET A 407 -0.19 -1.40 -11.74
CA MET A 407 1.10 -2.06 -11.96
C MET A 407 1.06 -3.56 -11.64
N ALA A 408 0.28 -3.95 -10.63
CA ALA A 408 0.07 -5.35 -10.25
C ALA A 408 -0.92 -6.09 -11.18
N GLY A 409 -1.60 -5.39 -12.08
CA GLY A 409 -2.66 -5.95 -12.91
C GLY A 409 -3.92 -6.33 -12.11
N VAL A 410 -4.22 -5.60 -11.04
CA VAL A 410 -5.38 -5.82 -10.18
C VAL A 410 -6.51 -4.86 -10.60
N GLU A 411 -7.56 -5.42 -11.18
CA GLU A 411 -8.72 -4.64 -11.68
C GLU A 411 -9.79 -4.35 -10.60
N GLN A 412 -9.59 -4.79 -9.37
CA GLN A 412 -10.56 -4.60 -8.30
C GLN A 412 -10.73 -3.11 -7.97
N ALA A 413 -11.90 -2.58 -8.23
CA ALA A 413 -12.25 -1.23 -7.82
C ALA A 413 -12.37 -1.17 -6.28
N PRO A 414 -11.76 -0.18 -5.63
CA PRO A 414 -11.95 0.02 -4.19
C PRO A 414 -13.42 0.34 -3.91
N PRO A 415 -13.95 -0.08 -2.75
CA PRO A 415 -15.37 0.12 -2.41
C PRO A 415 -15.73 1.60 -2.17
N HIS A 416 -14.72 2.46 -1.98
CA HIS A 416 -14.89 3.86 -1.65
C HIS A 416 -14.23 4.78 -2.68
N PRO A 417 -14.78 6.00 -2.91
CA PRO A 417 -14.16 6.97 -3.82
C PRO A 417 -12.74 7.32 -3.42
N LEU A 418 -11.78 7.25 -4.36
CA LEU A 418 -10.39 7.63 -4.16
C LEU A 418 -10.18 9.14 -4.37
N ASP A 419 -9.25 9.74 -3.62
CA ASP A 419 -8.68 11.05 -3.92
C ASP A 419 -7.50 10.91 -4.90
N GLY A 420 -6.75 9.82 -4.80
CA GLY A 420 -5.69 9.45 -5.73
C GLY A 420 -6.19 9.04 -7.12
N VAL A 421 -5.26 9.05 -8.07
CA VAL A 421 -5.45 8.60 -9.45
C VAL A 421 -4.32 7.64 -9.85
N ASP A 422 -4.59 6.73 -10.77
CA ASP A 422 -3.53 5.97 -11.41
C ASP A 422 -2.63 6.88 -12.24
N VAL A 423 -1.35 6.90 -11.90
CA VAL A 423 -0.30 7.68 -12.58
C VAL A 423 0.70 6.78 -13.33
N SER A 424 0.40 5.53 -13.58
CA SER A 424 1.29 4.59 -14.29
C SER A 424 1.70 5.10 -15.68
N GLU A 425 0.80 5.78 -16.40
CA GLU A 425 1.13 6.41 -17.67
C GLU A 425 1.98 7.68 -17.51
N VAL A 426 1.86 8.41 -16.40
CA VAL A 426 2.77 9.51 -16.06
C VAL A 426 4.17 8.96 -15.78
N LEU A 427 4.27 7.90 -14.99
CA LEU A 427 5.55 7.26 -14.65
C LEU A 427 6.25 6.70 -15.90
N SER A 428 5.51 6.19 -16.86
CA SER A 428 6.06 5.72 -18.14
C SER A 428 6.31 6.83 -19.18
N GLY A 429 6.07 8.10 -18.82
CA GLY A 429 6.27 9.25 -19.71
C GLY A 429 5.25 9.38 -20.84
N LYS A 430 4.19 8.58 -20.87
CA LYS A 430 3.13 8.64 -21.90
C LYS A 430 2.19 9.83 -21.71
N VAL A 431 2.00 10.25 -20.47
CA VAL A 431 1.12 11.36 -20.08
C VAL A 431 1.96 12.39 -19.32
N LEU A 432 1.85 13.66 -19.71
CA LEU A 432 2.62 14.78 -19.15
C LEU A 432 1.76 15.69 -18.26
N LYS A 433 0.58 15.27 -17.87
CA LYS A 433 -0.34 16.04 -17.03
C LYS A 433 -1.10 15.12 -16.09
N ARG A 434 -1.26 15.55 -14.83
CA ARG A 434 -2.18 14.90 -13.89
C ARG A 434 -3.64 15.19 -14.29
N GLY A 435 -4.48 14.18 -14.27
CA GLY A 435 -5.88 14.28 -14.69
C GLY A 435 -6.85 14.84 -13.65
N LYS A 436 -6.39 15.06 -12.38
CA LYS A 436 -7.25 15.48 -11.26
C LYS A 436 -6.45 16.38 -10.31
N PRO A 437 -7.00 17.48 -9.80
CA PRO A 437 -6.39 18.29 -8.75
C PRO A 437 -6.14 17.50 -7.47
N MET A 438 -5.27 18.01 -6.60
CA MET A 438 -4.91 17.43 -5.31
C MET A 438 -5.47 18.28 -4.17
N GLY A 439 -6.21 17.66 -3.27
CA GLY A 439 -6.73 18.29 -2.07
C GLY A 439 -5.92 17.95 -0.83
N PHE A 440 -5.59 18.97 -0.04
CA PHE A 440 -4.88 18.85 1.23
C PHE A 440 -5.68 19.50 2.34
N TRP A 441 -5.72 18.85 3.53
CA TRP A 441 -6.41 19.43 4.69
C TRP A 441 -5.72 19.01 5.99
N HIS A 442 -5.35 19.97 6.79
CA HIS A 442 -4.63 19.78 8.06
C HIS A 442 -5.27 20.59 9.20
N GLN A 443 -5.02 20.15 10.44
CA GLN A 443 -5.55 20.76 11.66
C GLN A 443 -7.09 20.79 11.73
N PHE A 444 -7.77 19.84 11.09
CA PHE A 444 -9.21 19.64 11.26
C PHE A 444 -9.56 19.32 12.74
N GLN A 445 -8.73 18.49 13.37
CA GLN A 445 -8.77 18.19 14.80
C GLN A 445 -7.34 18.20 15.39
N PRO A 446 -7.20 18.37 16.73
CA PRO A 446 -5.90 18.25 17.38
C PRO A 446 -5.32 16.84 17.26
N GLY A 447 -3.99 16.73 17.21
CA GLY A 447 -3.27 15.47 17.24
C GLY A 447 -3.32 14.79 18.61
N GLN A 448 -2.92 13.52 18.65
CA GLN A 448 -2.79 12.72 19.86
C GLN A 448 -1.36 12.21 20.00
N SER A 449 -0.76 12.42 21.16
CA SER A 449 0.58 11.90 21.44
C SER A 449 0.55 10.38 21.58
N THR A 450 1.43 9.70 20.85
CA THR A 450 1.63 8.24 20.94
C THR A 450 3.08 7.95 21.34
N TRP A 451 3.28 7.55 22.57
CA TRP A 451 4.60 7.21 23.12
C TRP A 451 4.88 5.71 22.93
N SER A 452 5.40 5.35 21.76
CA SER A 452 5.55 3.95 21.30
C SER A 452 6.22 3.06 22.34
N ASP A 453 7.44 3.37 22.74
CA ASP A 453 8.22 2.52 23.68
C ASP A 453 7.53 2.38 25.03
N ARG A 454 6.94 3.46 25.56
CA ARG A 454 6.24 3.40 26.85
C ARG A 454 5.04 2.45 26.78
N ILE A 455 4.23 2.58 25.73
CA ILE A 455 3.02 1.75 25.55
C ILE A 455 3.42 0.29 25.31
N LEU A 456 4.39 0.04 24.43
CA LEU A 456 4.81 -1.32 24.12
C LEU A 456 5.51 -1.99 25.29
N LYS A 457 6.31 -1.26 26.08
CA LYS A 457 6.91 -1.77 27.32
C LYS A 457 5.84 -2.20 28.34
N GLU A 458 4.77 -1.44 28.49
CA GLU A 458 3.65 -1.80 29.37
C GLU A 458 2.94 -3.06 28.85
N ILE A 459 2.68 -3.14 27.54
CA ILE A 459 2.08 -4.33 26.92
C ILE A 459 2.97 -5.56 27.15
N MET A 460 4.29 -5.45 26.94
CA MET A 460 5.23 -6.54 27.16
C MET A 460 5.20 -7.03 28.62
N ALA A 461 5.21 -6.12 29.59
CA ALA A 461 5.16 -6.49 31.00
C ALA A 461 3.88 -7.28 31.33
N LYS A 462 2.74 -6.87 30.79
CA LYS A 462 1.46 -7.59 30.97
C LYS A 462 1.47 -8.96 30.25
N GLN A 463 2.01 -9.04 29.04
CA GLN A 463 2.17 -10.31 28.32
C GLN A 463 3.04 -11.29 29.11
N GLN A 464 4.16 -10.84 29.69
CA GLN A 464 5.04 -11.66 30.51
C GLN A 464 4.38 -12.15 31.80
N ALA A 465 3.52 -11.33 32.38
CA ALA A 465 2.75 -11.65 33.59
C ALA A 465 1.51 -12.54 33.31
N GLY A 466 1.19 -12.85 32.06
CA GLY A 466 -0.04 -13.52 31.68
C GLY A 466 -1.31 -12.72 32.06
N ALA A 467 -1.19 -11.41 32.20
CA ALA A 467 -2.27 -10.51 32.58
C ALA A 467 -3.04 -10.00 31.34
N SER A 468 -4.28 -9.55 31.56
CA SER A 468 -5.05 -8.89 30.50
C SER A 468 -4.32 -7.67 29.98
N LEU A 469 -4.32 -7.50 28.65
CA LEU A 469 -3.73 -6.33 28.00
C LEU A 469 -4.50 -5.06 28.35
N PRO A 470 -3.83 -3.91 28.36
CA PRO A 470 -4.49 -2.64 28.67
C PRO A 470 -5.59 -2.38 27.64
N HIS A 471 -6.78 -2.08 28.16
CA HIS A 471 -7.88 -1.60 27.33
C HIS A 471 -7.61 -0.15 26.93
N ASP A 472 -7.58 0.12 25.62
CA ASP A 472 -7.52 1.47 25.09
C ASP A 472 -8.78 1.70 24.25
N PRO A 473 -9.78 2.44 24.78
CA PRO A 473 -11.05 2.64 24.10
C PRO A 473 -10.91 3.22 22.71
N SER A 474 -9.99 4.19 22.52
CA SER A 474 -9.77 4.82 21.22
C SER A 474 -9.18 3.88 20.17
N ARG A 475 -8.79 2.67 20.59
CA ARG A 475 -8.10 1.65 19.80
C ARG A 475 -8.91 0.37 19.64
N MET A 476 -10.10 0.33 20.23
CA MET A 476 -11.01 -0.79 20.11
C MET A 476 -12.01 -0.55 18.97
N LYS A 477 -12.49 -1.66 18.38
CA LYS A 477 -13.44 -1.61 17.26
C LYS A 477 -14.64 -0.70 17.53
N LYS A 478 -15.20 -0.75 18.74
CA LYS A 478 -16.36 0.07 19.15
C LYS A 478 -16.12 1.56 18.94
N ASP A 479 -14.97 2.07 19.40
CA ASP A 479 -14.68 3.49 19.34
C ASP A 479 -14.25 3.96 17.94
N VAL A 480 -13.72 3.05 17.12
CA VAL A 480 -13.33 3.32 15.74
C VAL A 480 -14.54 3.26 14.80
N ASP A 481 -15.53 2.43 15.12
CA ASP A 481 -16.78 2.30 14.35
C ASP A 481 -17.77 3.46 14.61
N GLU A 482 -17.53 4.31 15.60
CA GLU A 482 -18.34 5.48 15.81
C GLU A 482 -18.12 6.52 14.70
N PHE A 483 -19.23 6.98 14.11
CA PHE A 483 -19.23 7.99 13.08
C PHE A 483 -19.56 9.36 13.69
N PRO A 484 -18.62 10.32 13.68
CA PRO A 484 -18.89 11.67 14.12
C PRO A 484 -19.92 12.32 13.19
N GLN A 485 -20.63 13.33 13.71
CA GLN A 485 -21.60 14.10 12.94
C GLN A 485 -21.14 15.56 12.86
N PHE A 486 -20.16 15.81 11.99
CA PHE A 486 -19.69 17.15 11.69
C PHE A 486 -20.61 17.82 10.66
N PRO A 487 -20.85 19.14 10.77
CA PRO A 487 -21.49 19.90 9.70
C PRO A 487 -20.69 19.75 8.38
N GLU A 488 -21.38 19.53 7.27
CA GLU A 488 -20.72 19.39 5.95
C GLU A 488 -19.93 20.64 5.54
N GLU A 489 -20.31 21.81 6.08
CA GLU A 489 -19.68 23.12 5.87
C GLU A 489 -18.46 23.34 6.79
N ALA A 490 -18.04 22.33 7.56
CA ALA A 490 -16.87 22.45 8.43
C ALA A 490 -15.62 22.81 7.61
N THR A 491 -14.94 23.88 8.03
CA THR A 491 -13.75 24.43 7.35
C THR A 491 -12.60 24.70 8.30
N THR A 492 -12.63 24.07 9.47
CA THR A 492 -11.59 24.23 10.51
C THR A 492 -10.22 23.80 9.99
N GLY A 493 -9.20 24.57 10.35
CA GLY A 493 -7.81 24.28 9.99
C GLY A 493 -7.36 24.97 8.70
N HIS A 494 -6.34 24.40 8.07
CA HIS A 494 -5.75 24.88 6.82
C HIS A 494 -6.00 23.85 5.73
N ALA A 495 -6.61 24.26 4.61
CA ALA A 495 -6.83 23.44 3.44
C ALA A 495 -6.14 24.04 2.21
N ALA A 496 -5.79 23.20 1.22
CA ALA A 496 -5.29 23.66 -0.07
C ALA A 496 -5.84 22.81 -1.21
N TRP A 497 -5.96 23.44 -2.40
CA TRP A 497 -6.36 22.84 -3.65
C TRP A 497 -5.29 23.11 -4.70
N ASN A 498 -4.61 22.07 -5.15
CA ASN A 498 -3.54 22.19 -6.14
C ASN A 498 -4.04 21.64 -7.49
N ASP A 499 -4.44 22.56 -8.37
CA ASP A 499 -4.74 22.36 -9.79
C ASP A 499 -3.55 22.88 -10.61
N TRP A 500 -2.50 22.07 -10.66
CA TRP A 500 -1.19 22.47 -11.20
C TRP A 500 -1.29 23.28 -12.51
N PRO A 501 -0.60 24.43 -12.61
CA PRO A 501 0.40 24.94 -11.66
C PRO A 501 -0.15 25.78 -10.49
N TRP A 502 -1.47 25.93 -10.39
CA TRP A 502 -2.12 26.82 -9.43
C TRP A 502 -2.42 26.11 -8.10
N LYS A 503 -2.11 26.81 -7.01
CA LYS A 503 -2.42 26.32 -5.66
C LYS A 503 -3.18 27.38 -4.87
N LEU A 504 -4.39 27.02 -4.47
CA LEU A 504 -5.25 27.81 -3.61
C LEU A 504 -5.11 27.32 -2.18
N HIS A 505 -4.89 28.23 -1.25
CA HIS A 505 -4.99 27.96 0.19
C HIS A 505 -6.26 28.56 0.77
N ARG A 506 -6.83 27.87 1.77
CA ARG A 506 -7.88 28.37 2.67
C ARG A 506 -7.39 28.28 4.09
N ILE A 507 -7.14 29.41 4.74
CA ILE A 507 -6.55 29.54 6.06
C ILE A 507 -7.65 29.94 7.03
N ASN A 508 -7.74 29.24 8.17
CA ASN A 508 -8.71 29.53 9.24
C ASN A 508 -10.16 29.69 8.74
N GLY A 509 -10.51 28.94 7.69
CA GLY A 509 -11.86 28.85 7.16
C GLY A 509 -12.31 29.99 6.25
N SER A 510 -11.65 31.14 6.20
CA SER A 510 -12.13 32.33 5.46
C SER A 510 -11.09 33.09 4.66
N GLN A 511 -9.83 33.06 5.06
CA GLN A 511 -8.75 33.73 4.33
C GLN A 511 -8.27 32.83 3.17
N PHE A 512 -8.01 33.43 2.01
CA PHE A 512 -7.53 32.71 0.82
C PHE A 512 -6.22 33.32 0.35
N GLU A 513 -5.32 32.46 -0.14
CA GLU A 513 -4.08 32.82 -0.84
C GLU A 513 -4.01 32.01 -2.13
N LEU A 514 -3.54 32.58 -3.23
CA LEU A 514 -3.41 31.93 -4.54
C LEU A 514 -1.99 32.08 -5.08
N TYR A 515 -1.40 30.97 -5.52
CA TYR A 515 -0.03 30.93 -6.02
C TYR A 515 0.06 30.22 -7.37
N ASP A 516 0.95 30.70 -8.25
CA ASP A 516 1.44 29.98 -9.43
C ASP A 516 2.76 29.29 -9.09
N LEU A 517 2.73 28.00 -8.82
CA LEU A 517 3.91 27.23 -8.42
C LEU A 517 4.92 26.99 -9.55
N SER A 518 4.59 27.31 -10.81
CA SER A 518 5.55 27.26 -11.92
C SER A 518 6.56 28.40 -11.86
N ASP A 519 6.09 29.57 -11.41
CA ASP A 519 6.88 30.78 -11.31
C ASP A 519 7.32 31.08 -9.87
N ASP A 520 6.51 30.70 -8.89
CA ASP A 520 6.73 30.96 -7.47
C ASP A 520 6.61 29.67 -6.62
N PRO A 521 7.57 28.74 -6.72
CA PRO A 521 7.58 27.53 -5.92
C PRO A 521 7.77 27.79 -4.41
N MET A 522 8.12 29.01 -4.01
CA MET A 522 8.26 29.43 -2.62
C MET A 522 6.98 30.02 -2.04
N GLU A 523 5.90 30.12 -2.80
CA GLU A 523 4.61 30.67 -2.37
C GLU A 523 4.79 32.05 -1.67
N SER A 524 5.57 32.91 -2.31
CA SER A 524 5.99 34.20 -1.75
C SER A 524 5.14 35.38 -2.24
N ARG A 525 4.47 35.24 -3.38
CA ARG A 525 3.63 36.28 -4.00
C ARG A 525 2.19 35.82 -4.09
N ASP A 526 1.38 36.27 -3.14
CA ASP A 526 -0.06 36.02 -3.16
C ASP A 526 -0.76 36.76 -4.30
N LEU A 527 -1.52 36.02 -5.12
CA LEU A 527 -2.27 36.51 -6.26
C LEU A 527 -3.79 36.52 -6.02
N ALA A 528 -4.25 36.29 -4.79
CA ALA A 528 -5.68 36.17 -4.48
C ALA A 528 -6.46 37.46 -4.73
N ASP A 529 -5.83 38.61 -4.58
CA ASP A 529 -6.45 39.93 -4.78
C ASP A 529 -6.20 40.51 -6.21
N ASP A 530 -5.48 39.77 -7.07
CA ASP A 530 -5.24 40.20 -8.43
C ASP A 530 -6.49 39.96 -9.31
N PRO A 531 -7.06 41.05 -9.94
CA PRO A 531 -8.24 40.94 -10.78
C PRO A 531 -8.09 39.99 -11.97
N GLU A 532 -6.86 39.82 -12.50
CA GLU A 532 -6.59 38.91 -13.62
C GLU A 532 -6.84 37.44 -13.24
N HIS A 533 -6.83 37.11 -11.95
CA HIS A 533 -7.02 35.76 -11.46
C HIS A 533 -8.37 35.54 -10.77
N ALA A 534 -9.27 36.52 -10.77
CA ALA A 534 -10.56 36.47 -10.05
C ALA A 534 -11.45 35.28 -10.46
N GLU A 535 -11.54 34.98 -11.74
CA GLU A 535 -12.34 33.83 -12.26
C GLU A 535 -11.73 32.50 -11.81
N ARG A 536 -10.41 32.34 -11.90
CA ARG A 536 -9.68 31.16 -11.42
C ARG A 536 -9.87 30.94 -9.92
N LEU A 537 -9.70 32.01 -9.16
CA LEU A 537 -9.90 32.00 -7.71
C LEU A 537 -11.30 31.52 -7.34
N ALA A 538 -12.34 32.06 -8.00
CA ALA A 538 -13.74 31.68 -7.76
C ALA A 538 -14.01 30.20 -8.08
N ARG A 539 -13.49 29.71 -9.22
CA ARG A 539 -13.58 28.29 -9.62
C ARG A 539 -12.90 27.40 -8.58
N MET A 540 -11.66 27.67 -8.24
CA MET A 540 -10.89 26.85 -7.30
C MET A 540 -11.49 26.85 -5.89
N LYS A 541 -12.08 27.96 -5.42
CA LYS A 541 -12.85 28.01 -4.17
C LYS A 541 -14.03 27.05 -4.21
N THR A 542 -14.81 27.04 -5.31
CA THR A 542 -15.95 26.16 -5.47
C THR A 542 -15.54 24.68 -5.46
N GLU A 543 -14.46 24.34 -6.16
CA GLU A 543 -13.93 22.99 -6.23
C GLU A 543 -13.40 22.52 -4.87
N LEU A 544 -12.65 23.37 -4.14
CA LEU A 544 -12.17 23.10 -2.81
C LEU A 544 -13.32 22.85 -1.83
N ASP A 545 -14.36 23.70 -1.85
CA ASP A 545 -15.54 23.57 -0.99
C ASP A 545 -16.28 22.24 -1.26
N ALA A 546 -16.46 21.89 -2.52
CA ALA A 546 -17.11 20.64 -2.90
C ALA A 546 -16.32 19.42 -2.42
N TRP A 547 -14.98 19.47 -2.58
CA TRP A 547 -14.09 18.42 -2.10
C TRP A 547 -14.12 18.31 -0.56
N MET A 548 -14.01 19.42 0.17
CA MET A 548 -14.04 19.43 1.64
C MET A 548 -15.35 18.85 2.18
N ARG A 549 -16.51 19.23 1.61
CA ARG A 549 -17.82 18.64 1.96
C ARG A 549 -17.82 17.13 1.74
N SER A 550 -17.26 16.66 0.62
CA SER A 550 -17.15 15.21 0.36
C SER A 550 -16.30 14.48 1.40
N VAL A 551 -15.21 15.12 1.86
CA VAL A 551 -14.36 14.59 2.94
C VAL A 551 -15.13 14.48 4.25
N VAL A 552 -15.91 15.50 4.60
CA VAL A 552 -16.73 15.48 5.84
C VAL A 552 -17.83 14.40 5.75
N ARG A 553 -18.49 14.24 4.60
CA ARG A 553 -19.47 13.15 4.41
C ARG A 553 -18.85 11.77 4.64
N SER A 554 -17.67 11.52 4.08
CA SER A 554 -16.94 10.27 4.34
C SER A 554 -16.58 10.10 5.82
N LEU A 555 -16.07 11.17 6.47
CA LEU A 555 -15.76 11.17 7.90
C LEU A 555 -16.99 10.84 8.76
N ASN A 556 -18.16 11.37 8.39
CA ASN A 556 -19.46 11.11 9.03
C ASN A 556 -20.02 9.70 8.73
N GLY A 557 -19.34 8.91 7.89
CA GLY A 557 -19.67 7.50 7.66
C GLY A 557 -20.54 7.20 6.44
N GLN A 558 -20.84 8.19 5.60
CA GLN A 558 -21.75 7.99 4.46
C GLN A 558 -21.19 7.00 3.42
N ASP A 559 -19.88 6.88 3.28
CA ASP A 559 -19.25 5.91 2.36
C ASP A 559 -19.41 4.45 2.81
N TYR A 560 -19.74 4.19 4.08
CA TYR A 560 -19.77 2.85 4.66
C TYR A 560 -21.18 2.33 4.94
N GLN A 561 -22.20 3.14 4.66
CA GLN A 561 -23.60 2.71 4.75
C GLN A 561 -23.89 1.88 3.50
N LYS A 562 -24.24 0.61 3.69
CA LYS A 562 -24.82 -0.20 2.60
C LYS A 562 -26.21 0.37 2.34
N GLU A 563 -26.48 0.80 1.09
CA GLU A 563 -27.83 1.06 0.60
C GLU A 563 -28.73 -0.17 0.71
#